data_3fb1eb99b9cc8257afda1fb628145b4f
#
_entry.id   3fb1eb99b9cc8257afda1fb628145b4f
#
_cell.length_a   1.000
_cell.length_b   1.000
_cell.length_c   1.000
_cell.angle_alpha   90.00
_cell.angle_beta   90.00
_cell.angle_gamma   90.00
#
_symmetry.space_group_name_H-M   'P 1'
#
loop_
_entity.id
_entity.type
_entity.pdbx_description
1 polymer ?
#
loop_
_entity_poly.entity_id
_entity_poly.type
_entity_poly.pdbx_seq_one_letter_code
_entity_poly.pdbx_strand_id
1 'polypeptide(L)'
;MHIGTSLCRGYDYNRNENLCGGVTVSFSLTTPVPTDYQLFWSNDSHGFHEKDSIHVKGKYSAQPEILTFFVKNEKVQQVRLDLGNRIVKAPYVIQDLQINGKSIVLHGESQLQTHDVKLAEEESGCKVWITGRDPYLVFSGSDVSASPQRTYDVLLLAAVFIMGLIVSYGLLHWLTTFYAGAGFVHQLQVSFLILLTVCLFYPVAGLRPAGNIDRSENRNPNPRPPIKVDGKWNASFSRQFENWYNDIFGGRKQLIRVHGKVEALLHPGEIENNQAFLGQDHWLFYKGDNSIGLYQNRFLFTQDDVRKAEANYQSQKEWLSRNGADFYVIVAPNKADVYGEFYKKGVMKASQKDRVHLLAEQVSFPIVYPLEQLLEEKKHGLTYYKNDTHWSDLGAYQGYLALMKAVTEEHPDVPVLQPENMWYKEMQHAGGDLSQMLSLNDKGWYTEVYQKPMPKNGFHYEVVEEKKRPSGQAYFIRTKNAGKPYKVVVFRDSFSTALLPYLSETFGEVVYIWDHHLNPYSSLVRDEKPQIVIHEMVSRFADSLLKETPDWRDE
;
A
#
# COMPACT_ATOMS: atom_id res chain seq x y z
N MET A 1 3.75 19.21 26.62
CA MET A 1 2.66 18.88 27.56
C MET A 1 1.37 18.79 26.76
N HIS A 2 0.97 17.58 26.42
CA HIS A 2 -0.19 17.29 25.57
C HIS A 2 -1.43 17.21 26.43
N ILE A 3 -2.22 18.25 26.48
CA ILE A 3 -3.55 18.18 27.04
C ILE A 3 -4.49 18.89 26.06
N GLY A 4 -5.20 18.14 25.26
CA GLY A 4 -6.19 18.68 24.30
C GLY A 4 -6.57 17.72 23.18
N THR A 5 -5.94 16.54 23.10
CA THR A 5 -6.16 15.57 22.03
C THR A 5 -6.70 14.23 22.53
N SER A 6 -7.22 14.14 23.74
CA SER A 6 -7.43 12.86 24.42
C SER A 6 -8.83 12.24 24.25
N LEU A 7 -9.70 12.77 23.40
CA LEU A 7 -11.02 12.17 23.10
C LEU A 7 -11.16 11.63 21.67
N CYS A 8 -10.14 11.79 20.82
CA CYS A 8 -10.06 11.12 19.51
C CYS A 8 -8.66 10.56 19.32
N ARG A 9 -8.21 9.64 20.19
CA ARG A 9 -7.02 8.83 19.97
C ARG A 9 -7.31 7.82 18.88
N GLY A 10 -6.79 8.08 17.73
CA GLY A 10 -6.84 7.29 16.55
C GLY A 10 -6.96 8.23 15.36
N TYR A 11 -5.88 8.91 15.03
CA TYR A 11 -5.73 9.47 13.71
C TYR A 11 -5.60 8.25 12.78
N ASP A 12 -6.76 7.67 12.50
CA ASP A 12 -6.88 6.68 11.46
C ASP A 12 -6.99 7.49 10.17
N TYR A 13 -5.93 7.50 9.39
CA TYR A 13 -5.88 8.09 8.05
C TYR A 13 -7.00 7.55 7.12
N ASN A 14 -7.73 6.55 7.59
CA ASN A 14 -8.89 5.92 6.96
C ASN A 14 -10.24 6.36 7.57
N ARG A 15 -10.23 7.26 8.54
CA ARG A 15 -11.46 7.89 9.02
C ARG A 15 -11.62 9.22 8.33
N ASN A 16 -12.61 9.29 7.47
CA ASN A 16 -13.19 10.56 7.05
C ASN A 16 -13.82 11.20 8.28
N GLU A 17 -13.02 11.96 9.05
CA GLU A 17 -13.39 12.53 10.35
C GLU A 17 -14.31 13.74 10.26
N ASN A 18 -15.06 13.83 9.21
CA ASN A 18 -16.12 14.81 9.12
C ASN A 18 -17.24 14.68 10.17
N LEU A 19 -17.10 13.84 11.20
CA LEU A 19 -18.03 13.79 12.35
C LEU A 19 -17.75 14.86 13.42
N CYS A 20 -16.60 15.53 13.35
CA CYS A 20 -16.26 16.65 14.24
C CYS A 20 -15.90 17.80 13.33
N GLY A 21 -16.58 18.92 13.33
CA GLY A 21 -16.31 20.07 12.48
C GLY A 21 -14.82 20.37 12.29
N GLY A 22 -14.41 20.73 11.06
CA GLY A 22 -13.01 20.98 10.73
C GLY A 22 -12.81 21.35 9.26
N VAL A 23 -11.57 21.60 8.87
CA VAL A 23 -11.17 21.96 7.51
C VAL A 23 -10.37 20.82 6.89
N THR A 24 -10.76 20.42 5.69
CA THR A 24 -10.03 19.44 4.89
C THR A 24 -9.33 20.13 3.72
N VAL A 25 -8.04 19.92 3.55
CA VAL A 25 -7.26 20.38 2.40
C VAL A 25 -6.72 19.16 1.68
N SER A 26 -7.06 19.00 0.41
CA SER A 26 -6.56 17.90 -0.43
C SER A 26 -6.09 18.40 -1.79
N PHE A 27 -4.99 17.85 -2.27
CA PHE A 27 -4.45 18.16 -3.60
C PHE A 27 -3.60 17.00 -4.09
N SER A 28 -3.44 16.93 -5.40
CA SER A 28 -2.50 16.03 -6.05
C SER A 28 -1.20 16.78 -6.31
N LEU A 29 -0.08 16.19 -5.93
CA LEU A 29 1.23 16.84 -6.01
C LEU A 29 2.23 15.96 -6.75
N THR A 30 2.90 16.54 -7.73
CA THR A 30 4.09 15.97 -8.36
C THR A 30 5.29 16.83 -7.98
N THR A 31 6.35 16.19 -7.49
CA THR A 31 7.54 16.92 -7.02
C THR A 31 8.80 16.45 -7.71
N PRO A 32 9.69 17.40 -8.06
CA PRO A 32 10.97 17.04 -8.66
C PRO A 32 11.98 16.48 -7.62
N VAL A 33 11.74 16.70 -6.32
CA VAL A 33 12.59 16.24 -5.22
C VAL A 33 11.76 15.87 -4.00
N PRO A 34 12.23 14.96 -3.13
CA PRO A 34 11.60 14.70 -1.84
C PRO A 34 11.59 15.97 -0.98
N THR A 35 10.41 16.37 -0.54
CA THR A 35 10.22 17.59 0.24
C THR A 35 9.25 17.33 1.39
N ASP A 36 9.54 17.88 2.55
CA ASP A 36 8.62 17.87 3.68
C ASP A 36 7.61 19.00 3.48
N TYR A 37 6.32 18.69 3.64
CA TYR A 37 5.23 19.65 3.57
C TYR A 37 4.68 19.89 4.96
N GLN A 38 4.27 21.14 5.21
CA GLN A 38 3.67 21.50 6.47
C GLN A 38 2.42 22.32 6.22
N LEU A 39 1.32 21.92 6.81
CA LEU A 39 0.09 22.69 6.80
C LEU A 39 -0.09 23.36 8.16
N PHE A 40 -0.12 24.68 8.16
CA PHE A 40 -0.49 25.48 9.32
C PHE A 40 -1.94 25.95 9.19
N TRP A 41 -2.59 26.21 10.32
CA TRP A 41 -3.89 26.89 10.35
C TRP A 41 -3.90 27.99 11.40
N SER A 42 -4.74 28.98 11.15
CA SER A 42 -4.96 30.08 12.09
C SER A 42 -6.45 30.38 12.24
N ASN A 43 -6.87 30.72 13.47
CA ASN A 43 -8.23 31.09 13.81
C ASN A 43 -8.47 32.59 13.68
N ASP A 44 -7.42 33.37 13.44
CA ASP A 44 -7.44 34.83 13.34
C ASP A 44 -6.35 35.34 12.39
N SER A 45 -6.27 36.64 12.19
CA SER A 45 -5.25 37.29 11.35
C SER A 45 -3.90 37.47 12.03
N HIS A 46 -3.66 36.90 13.20
CA HIS A 46 -2.47 37.16 14.02
C HIS A 46 -1.27 36.26 13.73
N GLY A 47 -1.38 35.41 12.73
CA GLY A 47 -0.27 34.60 12.23
C GLY A 47 -0.37 33.09 12.48
N PHE A 48 0.62 32.36 11.98
CA PHE A 48 0.70 30.91 12.05
C PHE A 48 1.70 30.49 13.14
N HIS A 49 1.36 29.47 13.92
CA HIS A 49 2.19 28.96 15.00
C HIS A 49 2.51 27.48 14.79
N GLU A 50 3.71 27.05 15.15
CA GLU A 50 4.19 25.67 15.00
C GLU A 50 3.27 24.62 15.69
N LYS A 51 2.70 24.98 16.84
CA LYS A 51 1.73 24.13 17.56
C LYS A 51 0.44 23.88 16.80
N ASP A 52 0.11 24.75 15.84
CA ASP A 52 -1.09 24.74 15.02
C ASP A 52 -0.71 24.33 13.59
N SER A 53 -0.01 23.18 13.46
CA SER A 53 0.44 22.67 12.20
C SER A 53 0.44 21.14 12.12
N ILE A 54 0.46 20.61 10.90
CA ILE A 54 0.60 19.19 10.57
C ILE A 54 1.76 19.04 9.61
N HIS A 55 2.76 18.24 9.99
CA HIS A 55 3.86 17.88 9.13
C HIS A 55 3.54 16.61 8.34
N VAL A 56 3.78 16.64 7.04
CA VAL A 56 3.81 15.47 6.17
C VAL A 56 5.20 15.38 5.54
N LYS A 57 5.94 14.33 5.88
CA LYS A 57 7.21 14.06 5.23
C LYS A 57 6.96 13.64 3.79
N GLY A 58 7.42 14.46 2.88
CA GLY A 58 7.24 14.28 1.45
C GLY A 58 8.07 13.12 0.93
N LYS A 59 7.50 12.46 -0.05
CA LYS A 59 8.19 11.52 -0.92
C LYS A 59 8.45 12.18 -2.26
N TYR A 60 9.51 11.75 -2.92
CA TYR A 60 9.61 11.99 -4.35
C TYR A 60 8.50 11.19 -5.05
N SER A 61 7.70 11.85 -5.85
CA SER A 61 6.73 11.18 -6.71
C SER A 61 6.78 11.78 -8.11
N ALA A 62 7.22 11.00 -9.08
CA ALA A 62 7.11 11.34 -10.50
C ALA A 62 5.67 11.23 -11.02
N GLN A 63 4.78 10.59 -10.25
CA GLN A 63 3.33 10.55 -10.50
C GLN A 63 2.61 11.38 -9.44
N PRO A 64 1.46 11.99 -9.78
CA PRO A 64 0.69 12.78 -8.84
C PRO A 64 0.36 11.99 -7.57
N GLU A 65 0.83 12.46 -6.41
CA GLU A 65 0.49 11.90 -5.09
C GLU A 65 -0.61 12.75 -4.45
N ILE A 66 -1.71 12.11 -4.05
CA ILE A 66 -2.79 12.82 -3.37
C ILE A 66 -2.40 13.02 -1.91
N LEU A 67 -2.26 14.28 -1.50
CA LEU A 67 -2.05 14.68 -0.12
C LEU A 67 -3.37 15.21 0.45
N THR A 68 -3.73 14.72 1.64
CA THR A 68 -4.93 15.19 2.34
C THR A 68 -4.58 15.53 3.78
N PHE A 69 -4.89 16.76 4.17
CA PHE A 69 -4.73 17.28 5.51
C PHE A 69 -6.11 17.50 6.12
N PHE A 70 -6.28 17.09 7.37
CA PHE A 70 -7.49 17.37 8.12
C PHE A 70 -7.16 18.15 9.39
N VAL A 71 -7.75 19.32 9.51
CA VAL A 71 -7.62 20.21 10.66
C VAL A 71 -8.89 20.16 11.48
N LYS A 72 -8.82 19.55 12.66
CA LYS A 72 -9.95 19.51 13.60
C LYS A 72 -10.09 20.84 14.34
N ASN A 73 -10.59 21.84 13.66
CA ASN A 73 -10.87 23.13 14.26
C ASN A 73 -12.00 23.82 13.48
N GLU A 74 -13.09 24.14 14.17
CA GLU A 74 -14.29 24.76 13.58
C GLU A 74 -14.13 26.27 13.30
N LYS A 75 -13.07 26.87 13.80
CA LYS A 75 -12.85 28.34 13.75
C LYS A 75 -11.72 28.73 12.80
N VAL A 76 -11.26 27.81 11.93
CA VAL A 76 -10.17 28.11 11.00
C VAL A 76 -10.60 29.19 10.02
N GLN A 77 -9.81 30.24 9.90
CA GLN A 77 -10.02 31.35 8.97
C GLN A 77 -8.95 31.37 7.86
N GLN A 78 -7.77 30.83 8.17
CA GLN A 78 -6.66 30.79 7.24
C GLN A 78 -5.93 29.45 7.31
N VAL A 79 -5.43 29.00 6.15
CA VAL A 79 -4.59 27.82 6.03
C VAL A 79 -3.35 28.20 5.22
N ARG A 80 -2.17 27.85 5.72
CA ARG A 80 -0.89 28.03 5.03
C ARG A 80 -0.29 26.66 4.70
N LEU A 81 0.05 26.45 3.44
CA LEU A 81 0.74 25.27 2.96
C LEU A 81 2.19 25.62 2.65
N ASP A 82 3.12 25.10 3.42
CA ASP A 82 4.55 25.21 3.20
C ASP A 82 5.04 24.07 2.31
N LEU A 83 5.83 24.42 1.30
CA LEU A 83 6.33 23.51 0.27
C LEU A 83 7.79 23.07 0.54
N GLY A 84 8.25 23.24 1.77
CA GLY A 84 9.60 22.92 2.19
C GLY A 84 10.59 24.04 1.85
N ASN A 85 11.88 23.82 2.13
CA ASN A 85 12.93 24.85 2.06
C ASN A 85 13.98 24.62 0.95
N ARG A 86 13.71 23.73 0.01
CA ARG A 86 14.64 23.41 -1.07
C ARG A 86 14.31 24.19 -2.33
N ILE A 87 15.27 25.01 -2.79
CA ILE A 87 15.18 25.68 -4.08
C ILE A 87 15.59 24.69 -5.16
N VAL A 88 14.69 24.37 -6.08
CA VAL A 88 14.93 23.49 -7.23
C VAL A 88 14.59 24.18 -8.54
N LYS A 89 15.32 23.85 -9.61
CA LYS A 89 15.11 24.44 -10.94
C LYS A 89 13.82 23.94 -11.61
N ALA A 90 13.38 22.72 -11.28
CA ALA A 90 12.15 22.14 -11.83
C ALA A 90 10.93 22.52 -10.99
N PRO A 91 9.75 22.74 -11.60
CA PRO A 91 8.56 23.13 -10.87
C PRO A 91 7.92 21.93 -10.13
N TYR A 92 7.25 22.24 -9.04
CA TYR A 92 6.23 21.37 -8.46
C TYR A 92 4.95 21.51 -9.28
N VAL A 93 4.16 20.45 -9.42
CA VAL A 93 2.86 20.52 -10.10
C VAL A 93 1.77 20.18 -9.08
N ILE A 94 0.90 21.14 -8.81
CA ILE A 94 -0.26 20.98 -7.93
C ILE A 94 -1.50 20.86 -8.80
N GLN A 95 -2.26 19.78 -8.60
CA GLN A 95 -3.50 19.49 -9.30
C GLN A 95 -4.62 19.20 -8.32
N ASP A 96 -5.87 19.41 -8.74
CA ASP A 96 -7.06 19.04 -7.97
C ASP A 96 -7.08 19.59 -6.53
N LEU A 97 -6.55 20.80 -6.32
CA LEU A 97 -6.57 21.42 -4.98
C LEU A 97 -8.01 21.66 -4.55
N GLN A 98 -8.35 21.12 -3.40
CA GLN A 98 -9.67 21.26 -2.80
C GLN A 98 -9.54 21.66 -1.33
N ILE A 99 -10.36 22.60 -0.91
CA ILE A 99 -10.55 22.95 0.49
C ILE A 99 -12.02 22.71 0.84
N ASN A 100 -12.29 21.87 1.83
CA ASN A 100 -13.65 21.45 2.20
C ASN A 100 -14.46 20.86 1.00
N GLY A 101 -13.77 20.21 0.07
CA GLY A 101 -14.40 19.65 -1.16
C GLY A 101 -14.72 20.67 -2.24
N LYS A 102 -14.34 21.95 -2.08
CA LYS A 102 -14.42 22.96 -3.14
C LYS A 102 -13.08 23.02 -3.86
N SER A 103 -13.12 22.97 -5.18
CA SER A 103 -11.92 23.14 -6.02
C SER A 103 -11.44 24.60 -5.94
N ILE A 104 -10.15 24.77 -5.70
CA ILE A 104 -9.47 26.07 -5.61
C ILE A 104 -8.55 26.21 -6.81
N VAL A 105 -8.70 27.32 -7.53
CA VAL A 105 -7.83 27.69 -8.64
C VAL A 105 -6.67 28.52 -8.11
N LEU A 106 -5.44 28.06 -8.35
CA LEU A 106 -4.23 28.71 -7.81
C LEU A 106 -3.81 29.99 -8.53
N HIS A 107 -4.51 30.38 -9.59
CA HIS A 107 -4.17 31.57 -10.37
C HIS A 107 -5.37 32.53 -10.48
N GLY A 108 -5.14 33.80 -10.15
CA GLY A 108 -6.13 34.87 -10.35
C GLY A 108 -7.10 35.13 -9.20
N GLU A 109 -7.07 34.40 -8.10
CA GLU A 109 -7.96 34.66 -6.95
C GLU A 109 -7.38 35.67 -5.96
N SER A 110 -8.19 36.65 -5.58
CA SER A 110 -7.83 37.71 -4.63
C SER A 110 -7.58 37.23 -3.18
N GLN A 111 -7.81 35.96 -2.91
CA GLN A 111 -7.72 35.35 -1.57
C GLN A 111 -6.50 34.45 -1.39
N LEU A 112 -5.69 34.24 -2.42
CA LEU A 112 -4.44 33.50 -2.36
C LEU A 112 -3.26 34.45 -2.17
N GLN A 113 -2.53 34.29 -1.06
CA GLN A 113 -1.25 34.96 -0.84
C GLN A 113 -0.11 33.96 -1.05
N THR A 114 0.93 34.40 -1.69
CA THR A 114 2.11 33.56 -2.00
C THR A 114 3.38 34.23 -1.49
N HIS A 115 4.33 33.41 -1.02
CA HIS A 115 5.65 33.85 -0.61
C HIS A 115 6.72 32.89 -1.15
N ASP A 116 7.80 33.45 -1.68
CA ASP A 116 8.92 32.69 -2.23
C ASP A 116 8.53 31.63 -3.28
N VAL A 117 7.42 31.85 -4.00
CA VAL A 117 6.95 30.99 -5.09
C VAL A 117 6.53 31.81 -6.30
N LYS A 118 6.64 31.21 -7.49
CA LYS A 118 6.09 31.72 -8.75
C LYS A 118 5.13 30.69 -9.29
N LEU A 119 3.92 31.13 -9.65
CA LEU A 119 2.86 30.28 -10.19
C LEU A 119 2.72 30.46 -11.71
N ALA A 120 2.41 29.38 -12.42
CA ALA A 120 1.96 29.42 -13.81
C ALA A 120 0.92 28.33 -14.07
N GLU A 121 -0.14 28.68 -14.79
CA GLU A 121 -1.17 27.74 -15.20
C GLU A 121 -0.65 26.73 -16.23
N GLU A 122 -1.23 25.53 -16.16
CA GLU A 122 -1.08 24.47 -17.14
C GLU A 122 -2.44 23.79 -17.34
N GLU A 123 -2.66 23.13 -18.49
CA GLU A 123 -3.94 22.46 -18.81
C GLU A 123 -4.38 21.43 -17.77
N SER A 124 -3.44 20.89 -16.99
CA SER A 124 -3.68 19.85 -15.98
C SER A 124 -3.45 20.32 -14.54
N GLY A 125 -3.23 21.63 -14.27
CA GLY A 125 -2.98 22.12 -12.91
C GLY A 125 -2.18 23.40 -12.86
N CYS A 126 -1.42 23.60 -11.77
CA CYS A 126 -0.58 24.78 -11.58
C CYS A 126 0.88 24.37 -11.33
N LYS A 127 1.80 24.92 -12.11
CA LYS A 127 3.24 24.82 -11.86
C LYS A 127 3.66 25.82 -10.82
N VAL A 128 4.38 25.35 -9.81
CA VAL A 128 4.87 26.16 -8.69
C VAL A 128 6.39 26.08 -8.65
N TRP A 129 7.06 27.19 -8.94
CA TRP A 129 8.51 27.32 -8.81
C TRP A 129 8.85 27.91 -7.45
N ILE A 130 9.76 27.28 -6.73
CA ILE A 130 10.29 27.81 -5.48
C ILE A 130 11.37 28.81 -5.82
N THR A 131 11.19 30.08 -5.37
CA THR A 131 12.07 31.20 -5.66
C THR A 131 12.91 31.65 -4.46
N GLY A 132 12.57 31.17 -3.26
CA GLY A 132 13.24 31.53 -2.01
C GLY A 132 13.32 30.38 -1.01
N ARG A 133 13.67 30.71 0.23
CA ARG A 133 13.94 29.72 1.29
C ARG A 133 12.74 29.42 2.20
N ASP A 134 11.65 30.19 2.08
CA ASP A 134 10.43 30.02 2.88
C ASP A 134 9.19 30.00 1.95
N PRO A 135 9.06 29.00 1.06
CA PRO A 135 8.00 28.96 0.07
C PRO A 135 6.68 28.48 0.67
N TYR A 136 5.65 29.31 0.58
CA TYR A 136 4.32 28.93 1.05
C TYR A 136 3.17 29.58 0.26
N LEU A 137 1.99 28.95 0.41
CA LEU A 137 0.71 29.39 -0.10
C LEU A 137 -0.24 29.60 1.06
N VAL A 138 -0.92 30.75 1.16
CA VAL A 138 -1.93 31.05 2.19
C VAL A 138 -3.29 31.18 1.55
N PHE A 139 -4.24 30.41 2.04
CA PHE A 139 -5.64 30.44 1.67
C PHE A 139 -6.45 31.07 2.79
N SER A 140 -7.34 32.00 2.44
CA SER A 140 -8.17 32.71 3.42
C SER A 140 -9.59 32.94 2.87
N GLY A 141 -10.54 33.28 3.77
CA GLY A 141 -11.89 33.65 3.39
C GLY A 141 -12.92 32.51 3.44
N SER A 142 -14.00 32.64 2.68
CA SER A 142 -15.17 31.73 2.72
C SER A 142 -14.85 30.28 2.39
N ASP A 143 -13.76 30.03 1.66
CA ASP A 143 -13.39 28.68 1.20
C ASP A 143 -12.76 27.86 2.31
N VAL A 144 -12.17 28.52 3.29
CA VAL A 144 -11.52 27.88 4.44
C VAL A 144 -12.50 27.66 5.61
N SER A 145 -13.61 28.40 5.66
CA SER A 145 -14.57 28.27 6.76
C SER A 145 -15.25 26.90 6.76
N ALA A 146 -15.33 26.26 7.91
CA ALA A 146 -15.99 24.97 8.09
C ALA A 146 -17.43 25.01 7.58
N SER A 147 -17.78 24.14 6.66
CA SER A 147 -19.13 24.09 6.09
C SER A 147 -20.10 23.40 7.05
N PRO A 148 -21.26 24.01 7.36
CA PRO A 148 -22.32 23.38 8.14
C PRO A 148 -23.09 22.27 7.39
N GLN A 149 -22.64 21.86 6.22
CA GLN A 149 -23.34 20.98 5.26
C GLN A 149 -23.68 19.57 5.78
N ARG A 150 -23.20 19.20 6.99
CA ARG A 150 -23.33 17.85 7.53
C ARG A 150 -24.63 17.51 8.20
N THR A 151 -25.22 18.46 8.83
CA THR A 151 -26.49 18.25 9.52
C THR A 151 -27.57 17.85 8.52
N TYR A 152 -27.52 18.39 7.30
CA TYR A 152 -28.47 18.10 6.24
C TYR A 152 -28.29 16.68 5.65
N ASP A 153 -27.06 16.21 5.48
CA ASP A 153 -26.82 14.86 4.95
C ASP A 153 -27.28 13.78 5.95
N VAL A 154 -27.01 13.97 7.23
CA VAL A 154 -27.49 13.05 8.29
C VAL A 154 -29.00 13.11 8.42
N LEU A 155 -29.60 14.29 8.37
CA LEU A 155 -31.06 14.44 8.40
C LEU A 155 -31.74 13.86 7.16
N LEU A 156 -31.13 14.02 5.97
CA LEU A 156 -31.63 13.43 4.73
C LEU A 156 -31.57 11.88 4.80
N LEU A 157 -30.45 11.32 5.26
CA LEU A 157 -30.31 9.88 5.46
C LEU A 157 -31.28 9.35 6.50
N ALA A 158 -31.45 10.07 7.60
CA ALA A 158 -32.45 9.74 8.63
C ALA A 158 -33.88 9.82 8.07
N ALA A 159 -34.18 10.84 7.27
CA ALA A 159 -35.50 10.98 6.61
C ALA A 159 -35.75 9.84 5.60
N VAL A 160 -34.76 9.46 4.78
CA VAL A 160 -34.85 8.32 3.86
C VAL A 160 -35.06 7.01 4.63
N PHE A 161 -34.33 6.83 5.73
CA PHE A 161 -34.48 5.66 6.61
C PHE A 161 -35.87 5.59 7.25
N ILE A 162 -36.36 6.72 7.81
CA ILE A 162 -37.70 6.81 8.41
C ILE A 162 -38.77 6.59 7.35
N MET A 163 -38.63 7.19 6.16
CA MET A 163 -39.54 6.99 5.05
C MET A 163 -39.57 5.52 4.61
N GLY A 164 -38.43 4.86 4.53
CA GLY A 164 -38.29 3.43 4.26
C GLY A 164 -39.03 2.58 5.30
N LEU A 165 -38.91 2.90 6.60
CA LEU A 165 -39.63 2.23 7.66
C LEU A 165 -41.14 2.44 7.55
N ILE A 166 -41.62 3.65 7.25
CA ILE A 166 -43.03 3.98 7.06
C ILE A 166 -43.61 3.19 5.89
N VAL A 167 -42.90 3.19 4.74
CA VAL A 167 -43.34 2.43 3.55
C VAL A 167 -43.36 0.93 3.84
N SER A 168 -42.33 0.40 4.51
CA SER A 168 -42.27 -1.01 4.90
C SER A 168 -43.38 -1.38 5.89
N TYR A 169 -43.63 -0.52 6.88
CA TYR A 169 -44.74 -0.69 7.83
C TYR A 169 -46.10 -0.62 7.13
N GLY A 170 -46.33 0.36 6.24
CA GLY A 170 -47.54 0.49 5.45
C GLY A 170 -47.77 -0.71 4.54
N LEU A 171 -46.72 -1.21 3.86
CA LEU A 171 -46.78 -2.42 3.05
C LEU A 171 -47.07 -3.65 3.90
N LEU A 172 -46.43 -3.77 5.05
CA LEU A 172 -46.64 -4.84 5.99
C LEU A 172 -48.09 -4.83 6.52
N HIS A 173 -48.59 -3.68 6.92
CA HIS A 173 -49.96 -3.51 7.42
C HIS A 173 -50.99 -3.80 6.32
N TRP A 174 -50.75 -3.32 5.09
CA TRP A 174 -51.59 -3.63 3.93
C TRP A 174 -51.63 -5.15 3.64
N LEU A 175 -50.47 -5.80 3.65
CA LEU A 175 -50.38 -7.26 3.47
C LEU A 175 -51.04 -8.05 4.60
N THR A 176 -50.88 -7.60 5.86
CA THR A 176 -51.53 -8.25 7.01
C THR A 176 -53.04 -8.14 6.95
N THR A 177 -53.60 -7.01 6.52
CA THR A 177 -55.04 -6.82 6.35
C THR A 177 -55.59 -7.55 5.16
N PHE A 178 -54.86 -7.64 4.06
CA PHE A 178 -55.27 -8.32 2.83
C PHE A 178 -55.26 -9.85 2.98
N TYR A 179 -54.32 -10.38 3.77
CA TYR A 179 -54.16 -11.83 3.99
C TYR A 179 -54.62 -12.31 5.38
N ALA A 180 -55.48 -11.58 6.07
CA ALA A 180 -55.94 -11.86 7.44
C ALA A 180 -56.71 -13.18 7.61
N GLY A 181 -56.32 -14.21 6.94
CA GLY A 181 -56.89 -15.58 7.08
C GLY A 181 -55.94 -16.67 6.57
N ALA A 182 -54.75 -16.32 6.16
CA ALA A 182 -53.86 -17.19 5.39
C ALA A 182 -52.90 -18.07 6.24
N GLY A 183 -52.98 -18.06 7.58
CA GLY A 183 -52.21 -18.97 8.43
C GLY A 183 -50.69 -18.93 8.23
N PHE A 184 -50.04 -20.09 8.03
CA PHE A 184 -48.60 -20.28 7.91
C PHE A 184 -47.99 -19.51 6.74
N VAL A 185 -48.65 -19.42 5.61
CA VAL A 185 -48.16 -18.68 4.42
C VAL A 185 -48.03 -17.19 4.73
N HIS A 186 -48.95 -16.63 5.50
CA HIS A 186 -48.90 -15.24 5.92
C HIS A 186 -47.68 -14.95 6.81
N GLN A 187 -47.39 -15.84 7.78
CA GLN A 187 -46.20 -15.71 8.63
C GLN A 187 -44.90 -15.74 7.83
N LEU A 188 -44.80 -16.60 6.82
CA LEU A 188 -43.64 -16.65 5.92
C LEU A 188 -43.49 -15.36 5.12
N GLN A 189 -44.60 -14.82 4.59
CA GLN A 189 -44.58 -13.55 3.82
C GLN A 189 -44.13 -12.37 4.69
N VAL A 190 -44.66 -12.26 5.90
CA VAL A 190 -44.29 -11.22 6.87
C VAL A 190 -42.82 -11.36 7.25
N SER A 191 -42.35 -12.56 7.55
CA SER A 191 -40.96 -12.82 7.86
C SER A 191 -40.02 -12.46 6.70
N PHE A 192 -40.42 -12.81 5.47
CA PHE A 192 -39.64 -12.43 4.26
C PHE A 192 -39.58 -10.92 4.09
N LEU A 193 -40.68 -10.18 4.27
CA LEU A 193 -40.68 -8.72 4.15
C LEU A 193 -39.83 -8.04 5.23
N ILE A 194 -39.89 -8.54 6.47
CA ILE A 194 -39.02 -8.05 7.54
C ILE A 194 -37.56 -8.29 7.17
N LEU A 195 -37.22 -9.49 6.74
CA LEU A 195 -35.84 -9.82 6.32
C LEU A 195 -35.39 -8.96 5.16
N LEU A 196 -36.23 -8.79 4.13
CA LEU A 196 -35.93 -7.93 2.97
C LEU A 196 -35.72 -6.48 3.40
N THR A 197 -36.56 -5.96 4.27
CA THR A 197 -36.45 -4.61 4.82
C THR A 197 -35.12 -4.44 5.58
N VAL A 198 -34.80 -5.38 6.46
CA VAL A 198 -33.53 -5.38 7.19
C VAL A 198 -32.34 -5.41 6.21
N CYS A 199 -32.37 -6.29 5.21
CA CYS A 199 -31.32 -6.40 4.21
C CYS A 199 -31.12 -5.11 3.39
N LEU A 200 -32.21 -4.41 3.06
CA LEU A 200 -32.15 -3.16 2.29
C LEU A 200 -31.65 -1.97 3.12
N PHE A 201 -32.06 -1.88 4.37
CA PHE A 201 -31.77 -0.68 5.20
C PHE A 201 -30.55 -0.87 6.12
N TYR A 202 -30.17 -2.09 6.48
CA TYR A 202 -28.99 -2.34 7.30
C TYR A 202 -27.71 -1.70 6.73
N PRO A 203 -27.39 -1.82 5.41
CA PRO A 203 -26.21 -1.19 4.84
C PRO A 203 -26.22 0.34 4.98
N VAL A 204 -27.41 0.96 4.89
CA VAL A 204 -27.57 2.41 5.01
C VAL A 204 -27.43 2.88 6.45
N ALA A 205 -28.04 2.15 7.41
CA ALA A 205 -27.98 2.49 8.84
C ALA A 205 -26.55 2.40 9.41
N GLY A 206 -25.73 1.50 8.83
CA GLY A 206 -24.35 1.28 9.25
C GLY A 206 -23.31 2.05 8.44
N LEU A 207 -23.71 3.02 7.61
CA LEU A 207 -22.76 3.82 6.81
C LEU A 207 -21.64 4.40 7.67
N ARG A 208 -20.41 4.03 7.37
CA ARG A 208 -19.21 4.56 8.01
C ARG A 208 -18.30 5.16 6.96
N PRO A 209 -18.24 6.49 6.85
CA PRO A 209 -17.32 7.13 5.93
C PRO A 209 -15.88 6.65 6.17
N ALA A 210 -15.24 6.15 5.13
CA ALA A 210 -13.81 5.78 5.05
C ALA A 210 -13.25 4.74 6.05
N GLY A 211 -14.05 4.11 6.90
CA GLY A 211 -13.55 3.16 7.91
C GLY A 211 -13.77 1.68 7.61
N ASN A 212 -14.36 1.33 6.47
CA ASN A 212 -14.79 -0.04 6.18
C ASN A 212 -13.85 -0.83 5.26
N ILE A 213 -12.82 -0.19 4.70
CA ILE A 213 -11.81 -0.93 3.94
C ILE A 213 -10.85 -1.56 4.94
N ASP A 214 -10.68 -2.87 4.82
CA ASP A 214 -9.73 -3.60 5.64
C ASP A 214 -8.30 -3.29 5.17
N ARG A 215 -7.34 -3.23 6.10
CA ARG A 215 -5.91 -3.10 5.77
C ARG A 215 -5.43 -4.22 4.85
N SER A 216 -6.09 -5.37 4.89
CA SER A 216 -5.84 -6.50 3.99
C SER A 216 -6.16 -6.22 2.52
N GLU A 217 -7.01 -5.24 2.21
CA GLU A 217 -7.32 -4.87 0.82
C GLU A 217 -6.20 -4.07 0.15
N ASN A 218 -5.23 -3.57 0.92
CA ASN A 218 -4.04 -2.82 0.47
C ASN A 218 -4.34 -1.76 -0.61
N ARG A 219 -5.48 -1.07 -0.50
CA ARG A 219 -5.93 -0.02 -1.40
C ARG A 219 -6.52 1.17 -0.65
N ASN A 220 -6.52 2.32 -1.26
CA ASN A 220 -7.19 3.48 -0.73
C ASN A 220 -8.72 3.42 -0.98
N PRO A 221 -9.55 3.95 -0.06
CA PRO A 221 -10.99 4.08 -0.29
C PRO A 221 -11.27 5.03 -1.45
N ASN A 222 -12.32 4.72 -2.22
CA ASN A 222 -12.78 5.61 -3.26
C ASN A 222 -13.33 6.91 -2.63
N PRO A 223 -12.97 8.09 -3.16
CA PRO A 223 -13.51 9.35 -2.68
C PRO A 223 -15.00 9.50 -3.03
N ARG A 224 -15.72 10.32 -2.26
CA ARG A 224 -17.12 10.67 -2.58
C ARG A 224 -17.15 11.41 -3.93
N PRO A 225 -17.91 10.92 -4.92
CA PRO A 225 -17.93 11.57 -6.23
C PRO A 225 -18.66 12.91 -6.19
N PRO A 226 -18.15 13.92 -6.88
CA PRO A 226 -18.87 15.16 -7.10
C PRO A 226 -20.05 14.95 -8.07
N ILE A 227 -21.18 15.55 -7.78
CA ILE A 227 -22.38 15.50 -8.65
C ILE A 227 -22.14 16.25 -9.97
N LYS A 228 -21.37 17.34 -9.90
CA LYS A 228 -21.00 18.16 -11.05
C LYS A 228 -19.49 18.31 -11.12
N VAL A 229 -18.95 18.29 -12.32
CA VAL A 229 -17.56 18.60 -12.67
C VAL A 229 -17.61 19.73 -13.68
N ASP A 230 -16.89 20.81 -13.46
CA ASP A 230 -16.88 22.02 -14.33
C ASP A 230 -18.28 22.56 -14.68
N GLY A 231 -19.15 22.59 -13.66
CA GLY A 231 -20.54 23.07 -13.81
C GLY A 231 -21.48 22.12 -14.57
N LYS A 232 -20.99 21.04 -15.18
CA LYS A 232 -21.77 20.02 -15.89
C LYS A 232 -22.02 18.79 -15.02
N TRP A 233 -23.08 18.05 -15.31
CA TRP A 233 -23.34 16.78 -14.64
C TRP A 233 -22.16 15.82 -14.85
N ASN A 234 -21.70 15.18 -13.77
CA ASN A 234 -20.64 14.19 -13.84
C ASN A 234 -21.12 12.92 -14.56
N ALA A 235 -20.70 12.73 -15.80
CA ALA A 235 -21.08 11.57 -16.61
C ALA A 235 -20.68 10.23 -15.98
N SER A 236 -19.65 10.21 -15.13
CA SER A 236 -19.16 9.03 -14.42
C SER A 236 -19.75 8.89 -13.01
N PHE A 237 -20.69 9.77 -12.61
CA PHE A 237 -21.21 9.81 -11.24
C PHE A 237 -21.71 8.46 -10.74
N SER A 238 -22.54 7.77 -11.51
CA SER A 238 -23.13 6.48 -11.10
C SER A 238 -22.06 5.44 -10.76
N ARG A 239 -21.06 5.28 -11.61
CA ARG A 239 -19.96 4.33 -11.40
C ARG A 239 -19.08 4.75 -10.21
N GLN A 240 -18.76 6.03 -10.11
CA GLN A 240 -17.96 6.54 -8.99
C GLN A 240 -18.73 6.45 -7.67
N PHE A 241 -20.05 6.69 -7.70
CA PHE A 241 -20.93 6.55 -6.53
C PHE A 241 -21.00 5.11 -6.07
N GLU A 242 -21.19 4.16 -7.00
CA GLU A 242 -21.18 2.73 -6.69
C GLU A 242 -19.88 2.30 -6.03
N ASN A 243 -18.73 2.69 -6.59
CA ASN A 243 -17.42 2.38 -6.03
C ASN A 243 -17.26 2.97 -4.60
N TRP A 244 -17.62 4.23 -4.43
CA TRP A 244 -17.59 4.88 -3.12
C TRP A 244 -18.55 4.23 -2.13
N TYR A 245 -19.80 3.95 -2.54
CA TYR A 245 -20.79 3.31 -1.70
C TYR A 245 -20.38 1.91 -1.27
N ASN A 246 -19.80 1.14 -2.18
CA ASN A 246 -19.26 -0.19 -1.89
C ASN A 246 -18.16 -0.16 -0.82
N ASP A 247 -17.45 0.95 -0.66
CA ASP A 247 -16.42 1.09 0.36
C ASP A 247 -16.98 1.51 1.73
N ILE A 248 -18.10 2.20 1.77
CA ILE A 248 -18.63 2.81 3.00
C ILE A 248 -19.88 2.14 3.58
N PHE A 249 -20.54 1.22 2.86
CA PHE A 249 -21.79 0.64 3.33
C PHE A 249 -21.62 -0.15 4.65
N GLY A 250 -22.64 -0.09 5.51
CA GLY A 250 -22.59 -0.68 6.84
C GLY A 250 -22.51 -2.20 6.82
N GLY A 251 -21.67 -2.75 7.69
CA GLY A 251 -21.53 -4.21 7.81
C GLY A 251 -20.73 -4.87 6.69
N ARG A 252 -20.12 -4.12 5.77
CA ARG A 252 -19.35 -4.64 4.62
C ARG A 252 -18.38 -5.74 5.04
N LYS A 253 -17.54 -5.49 6.06
CA LYS A 253 -16.56 -6.48 6.55
C LYS A 253 -17.21 -7.76 7.06
N GLN A 254 -18.33 -7.63 7.78
CA GLN A 254 -19.08 -8.76 8.30
C GLN A 254 -19.73 -9.56 7.17
N LEU A 255 -20.34 -8.87 6.20
CA LEU A 255 -20.97 -9.52 5.04
C LEU A 255 -19.95 -10.24 4.16
N ILE A 256 -18.79 -9.65 3.93
CA ILE A 256 -17.69 -10.31 3.20
C ILE A 256 -17.24 -11.58 3.95
N ARG A 257 -17.09 -11.52 5.28
CA ARG A 257 -16.73 -12.70 6.09
C ARG A 257 -17.81 -13.79 6.04
N VAL A 258 -19.08 -13.41 6.17
CA VAL A 258 -20.19 -14.37 6.08
C VAL A 258 -20.24 -14.98 4.69
N HIS A 259 -20.10 -14.17 3.65
CA HIS A 259 -20.04 -14.66 2.26
C HIS A 259 -18.90 -15.66 2.08
N GLY A 260 -17.68 -15.31 2.49
CA GLY A 260 -16.52 -16.20 2.39
C GLY A 260 -16.74 -17.54 3.11
N LYS A 261 -17.37 -17.52 4.31
CA LYS A 261 -17.72 -18.75 5.05
C LYS A 261 -18.79 -19.59 4.34
N VAL A 262 -19.82 -18.96 3.81
CA VAL A 262 -20.89 -19.63 3.07
C VAL A 262 -20.34 -20.26 1.79
N GLU A 263 -19.52 -19.52 1.02
CA GLU A 263 -18.83 -20.05 -0.16
C GLU A 263 -17.93 -21.24 0.19
N ALA A 264 -17.15 -21.13 1.28
CA ALA A 264 -16.31 -22.22 1.77
C ALA A 264 -17.10 -23.47 2.17
N LEU A 265 -18.34 -23.31 2.65
CA LEU A 265 -19.22 -24.43 3.03
C LEU A 265 -19.93 -25.04 1.82
N LEU A 266 -20.37 -24.20 0.88
CA LEU A 266 -21.13 -24.66 -0.30
C LEU A 266 -20.23 -25.20 -1.41
N HIS A 267 -19.04 -24.62 -1.56
CA HIS A 267 -18.08 -24.95 -2.61
C HIS A 267 -16.67 -25.16 -2.02
N PRO A 268 -16.46 -26.20 -1.20
CA PRO A 268 -15.22 -26.38 -0.45
C PRO A 268 -13.95 -26.52 -1.30
N GLY A 269 -14.07 -26.67 -2.62
CA GLY A 269 -12.95 -26.75 -3.56
C GLY A 269 -12.80 -25.56 -4.53
N GLU A 270 -13.68 -24.54 -4.44
CA GLU A 270 -13.75 -23.45 -5.44
C GLU A 270 -13.71 -22.04 -4.83
N ILE A 271 -13.07 -21.92 -3.67
CA ILE A 271 -12.98 -20.61 -2.99
C ILE A 271 -12.05 -19.69 -3.78
N GLU A 272 -12.58 -18.63 -4.37
CA GLU A 272 -11.79 -17.60 -5.04
C GLU A 272 -12.47 -16.24 -5.02
N ASN A 273 -11.66 -15.19 -5.16
CA ASN A 273 -12.09 -13.83 -5.45
C ASN A 273 -11.15 -13.16 -6.45
N ASN A 274 -11.22 -11.83 -6.59
CA ASN A 274 -10.35 -11.09 -7.51
C ASN A 274 -8.88 -11.07 -7.08
N GLN A 275 -8.55 -11.39 -5.83
CA GLN A 275 -7.20 -11.27 -5.27
C GLN A 275 -6.51 -12.61 -5.00
N ALA A 276 -7.28 -13.65 -4.65
CA ALA A 276 -6.73 -14.94 -4.27
C ALA A 276 -7.69 -16.08 -4.60
N PHE A 277 -7.18 -17.31 -4.60
CA PHE A 277 -7.96 -18.53 -4.78
C PHE A 277 -7.39 -19.69 -3.97
N LEU A 278 -8.24 -20.66 -3.71
CA LEU A 278 -7.87 -21.94 -3.12
C LEU A 278 -7.36 -22.87 -4.22
N GLY A 279 -6.14 -23.34 -4.08
CA GLY A 279 -5.58 -24.42 -4.87
C GLY A 279 -5.85 -25.79 -4.25
N GLN A 280 -4.98 -26.77 -4.54
CA GLN A 280 -5.07 -28.12 -4.00
C GLN A 280 -4.51 -28.19 -2.57
N ASP A 281 -4.94 -29.18 -1.77
CA ASP A 281 -4.46 -29.46 -0.41
C ASP A 281 -4.42 -28.24 0.52
N HIS A 282 -5.46 -27.40 0.41
CA HIS A 282 -5.63 -26.17 1.20
C HIS A 282 -4.54 -25.10 0.99
N TRP A 283 -3.79 -25.15 -0.12
CA TRP A 283 -2.88 -24.07 -0.49
C TRP A 283 -3.65 -22.90 -1.07
N LEU A 284 -3.33 -21.70 -0.60
CA LEU A 284 -3.88 -20.46 -1.14
C LEU A 284 -2.86 -19.81 -2.10
N PHE A 285 -3.36 -19.22 -3.19
CA PHE A 285 -2.52 -18.56 -4.18
C PHE A 285 -3.05 -17.17 -4.53
N TYR A 286 -2.12 -16.28 -4.81
CA TYR A 286 -2.41 -14.93 -5.24
C TYR A 286 -2.89 -14.92 -6.70
N LYS A 287 -3.89 -14.09 -7.00
CA LYS A 287 -4.50 -13.95 -8.32
C LYS A 287 -4.25 -12.59 -8.97
N GLY A 288 -3.88 -11.57 -8.15
CA GLY A 288 -3.55 -10.23 -8.64
C GLY A 288 -2.29 -10.20 -9.52
N ASP A 289 -1.96 -9.02 -10.06
CA ASP A 289 -0.75 -8.75 -10.86
C ASP A 289 -0.53 -9.77 -12.00
N ASN A 290 -1.61 -10.21 -12.66
CA ASN A 290 -1.58 -11.22 -13.71
C ASN A 290 -0.92 -12.56 -13.31
N SER A 291 -0.89 -12.90 -12.02
CA SER A 291 -0.17 -14.07 -11.48
C SER A 291 -0.49 -15.38 -12.18
N ILE A 292 -1.76 -15.59 -12.61
CA ILE A 292 -2.14 -16.79 -13.38
C ILE A 292 -1.44 -16.80 -14.75
N GLY A 293 -1.44 -15.68 -15.45
CA GLY A 293 -0.76 -15.56 -16.76
C GLY A 293 0.76 -15.66 -16.64
N LEU A 294 1.33 -15.13 -15.56
CA LEU A 294 2.76 -15.29 -15.24
C LEU A 294 3.10 -16.76 -15.02
N TYR A 295 2.33 -17.46 -14.18
CA TYR A 295 2.49 -18.91 -13.96
C TYR A 295 2.38 -19.72 -15.25
N GLN A 296 1.50 -19.31 -16.17
CA GLN A 296 1.35 -19.96 -17.48
C GLN A 296 2.43 -19.56 -18.50
N ASN A 297 3.40 -18.73 -18.12
CA ASN A 297 4.44 -18.18 -19.02
C ASN A 297 3.87 -17.40 -20.23
N ARG A 298 2.75 -16.68 -20.03
CA ARG A 298 2.14 -15.84 -21.09
C ARG A 298 2.86 -14.50 -21.29
N PHE A 299 3.66 -14.06 -20.31
CA PHE A 299 4.35 -12.78 -20.30
C PHE A 299 5.86 -12.98 -20.20
N LEU A 300 6.43 -13.60 -21.21
CA LEU A 300 7.88 -13.75 -21.33
C LEU A 300 8.52 -12.43 -21.75
N PHE A 301 9.74 -12.21 -21.31
CA PHE A 301 10.54 -11.08 -21.75
C PHE A 301 10.97 -11.25 -23.20
N THR A 302 10.83 -10.18 -23.99
CA THR A 302 11.29 -10.12 -25.38
C THR A 302 12.80 -9.84 -25.43
N GLN A 303 13.42 -10.00 -26.60
CA GLN A 303 14.83 -9.61 -26.79
C GLN A 303 15.07 -8.10 -26.56
N ASP A 304 14.05 -7.27 -26.78
CA ASP A 304 14.11 -5.84 -26.46
C ASP A 304 14.11 -5.60 -24.95
N ASP A 305 13.31 -6.37 -24.22
CA ASP A 305 13.28 -6.30 -22.75
C ASP A 305 14.61 -6.76 -22.15
N VAL A 306 15.22 -7.82 -22.69
CA VAL A 306 16.57 -8.27 -22.29
C VAL A 306 17.59 -7.14 -22.47
N ARG A 307 17.61 -6.49 -23.65
CA ARG A 307 18.53 -5.35 -23.92
C ARG A 307 18.29 -4.19 -22.96
N LYS A 308 17.03 -3.87 -22.64
CA LYS A 308 16.69 -2.83 -21.68
C LYS A 308 17.17 -3.19 -20.28
N ALA A 309 16.92 -4.43 -19.83
CA ALA A 309 17.40 -4.89 -18.53
C ALA A 309 18.92 -4.78 -18.41
N GLU A 310 19.68 -5.19 -19.45
CA GLU A 310 21.12 -5.07 -19.49
C GLU A 310 21.60 -3.61 -19.44
N ALA A 311 21.01 -2.75 -20.27
CA ALA A 311 21.37 -1.32 -20.29
C ALA A 311 21.11 -0.64 -18.94
N ASN A 312 19.97 -0.94 -18.32
CA ASN A 312 19.60 -0.41 -17.01
C ASN A 312 20.55 -0.89 -15.92
N TYR A 313 20.79 -2.21 -15.87
CA TYR A 313 21.72 -2.77 -14.88
C TYR A 313 23.12 -2.17 -15.02
N GLN A 314 23.65 -2.10 -16.25
CA GLN A 314 24.97 -1.56 -16.51
C GLN A 314 25.08 -0.09 -16.07
N SER A 315 24.09 0.72 -16.40
CA SER A 315 24.05 2.13 -15.98
C SER A 315 24.03 2.27 -14.45
N GLN A 316 23.22 1.47 -13.76
CA GLN A 316 23.15 1.45 -12.30
C GLN A 316 24.47 1.00 -11.68
N LYS A 317 25.02 -0.11 -12.16
CA LYS A 317 26.29 -0.66 -11.68
C LYS A 317 27.44 0.33 -11.83
N GLU A 318 27.57 0.98 -13.00
CA GLU A 318 28.61 1.96 -13.26
C GLU A 318 28.50 3.19 -12.34
N TRP A 319 27.28 3.67 -12.12
CA TRP A 319 27.06 4.78 -11.21
C TRP A 319 27.38 4.40 -9.76
N LEU A 320 26.89 3.25 -9.29
CA LEU A 320 27.16 2.75 -7.94
C LEU A 320 28.65 2.51 -7.70
N SER A 321 29.34 1.88 -8.65
CA SER A 321 30.78 1.67 -8.58
C SER A 321 31.57 2.98 -8.46
N ARG A 322 31.19 4.03 -9.21
CA ARG A 322 31.77 5.37 -9.07
C ARG A 322 31.54 5.98 -7.69
N ASN A 323 30.50 5.57 -6.99
CA ASN A 323 30.19 5.99 -5.62
C ASN A 323 30.69 4.98 -4.55
N GLY A 324 31.51 3.99 -4.95
CA GLY A 324 32.17 3.04 -4.05
C GLY A 324 31.28 1.89 -3.58
N ALA A 325 30.22 1.56 -4.33
CA ALA A 325 29.30 0.49 -3.97
C ALA A 325 29.21 -0.58 -5.06
N ASP A 326 29.20 -1.85 -4.67
CA ASP A 326 28.87 -2.99 -5.53
C ASP A 326 27.38 -3.23 -5.56
N PHE A 327 26.89 -3.77 -6.68
CA PHE A 327 25.47 -3.88 -6.96
C PHE A 327 25.03 -5.32 -7.19
N TYR A 328 24.04 -5.77 -6.42
CA TYR A 328 23.47 -7.12 -6.50
C TYR A 328 21.96 -7.07 -6.69
N VAL A 329 21.46 -7.97 -7.55
CA VAL A 329 20.02 -8.13 -7.82
C VAL A 329 19.58 -9.50 -7.34
N ILE A 330 18.58 -9.54 -6.47
CA ILE A 330 17.92 -10.79 -6.06
C ILE A 330 16.43 -10.74 -6.39
N VAL A 331 15.94 -11.78 -7.05
CA VAL A 331 14.52 -11.93 -7.39
C VAL A 331 13.96 -13.15 -6.64
N ALA A 332 13.02 -12.93 -5.73
CA ALA A 332 12.34 -14.00 -5.03
C ALA A 332 11.33 -14.69 -5.98
N PRO A 333 11.35 -16.02 -6.16
CA PRO A 333 10.36 -16.72 -6.97
C PRO A 333 8.92 -16.49 -6.49
N ASN A 334 7.93 -16.59 -7.36
CA ASN A 334 6.55 -16.63 -6.88
C ASN A 334 6.26 -17.99 -6.23
N LYS A 335 5.37 -18.02 -5.25
CA LYS A 335 4.96 -19.27 -4.58
C LYS A 335 4.51 -20.35 -5.56
N ALA A 336 3.79 -19.97 -6.62
CA ALA A 336 3.33 -20.88 -7.65
C ALA A 336 4.48 -21.56 -8.42
N ASP A 337 5.65 -20.92 -8.53
CA ASP A 337 6.80 -21.47 -9.20
C ASP A 337 7.48 -22.57 -8.36
N VAL A 338 7.36 -22.49 -7.04
CA VAL A 338 7.90 -23.48 -6.09
C VAL A 338 6.89 -24.58 -5.74
N TYR A 339 5.62 -24.23 -5.56
CA TYR A 339 4.54 -25.13 -5.13
C TYR A 339 3.45 -25.29 -6.20
N GLY A 340 3.84 -25.36 -7.47
CA GLY A 340 2.95 -25.48 -8.62
C GLY A 340 2.10 -26.75 -8.63
N GLU A 341 2.53 -27.82 -7.94
CA GLU A 341 1.76 -29.05 -7.77
C GLU A 341 0.44 -28.84 -7.01
N PHE A 342 0.39 -27.80 -6.15
CA PHE A 342 -0.82 -27.43 -5.40
C PHE A 342 -1.63 -26.31 -6.08
N TYR A 343 -1.20 -25.88 -7.28
CA TYR A 343 -1.90 -24.80 -7.98
C TYR A 343 -3.30 -25.21 -8.44
N LYS A 344 -4.05 -24.29 -9.04
CA LYS A 344 -5.41 -24.54 -9.51
C LYS A 344 -5.42 -25.68 -10.54
N LYS A 345 -6.26 -26.69 -10.33
CA LYS A 345 -6.40 -27.82 -11.24
C LYS A 345 -6.77 -27.33 -12.65
N GLY A 346 -6.11 -27.86 -13.68
CA GLY A 346 -6.34 -27.48 -15.07
C GLY A 346 -5.57 -26.24 -15.55
N VAL A 347 -4.87 -25.54 -14.66
CA VAL A 347 -3.96 -24.45 -15.04
C VAL A 347 -2.55 -25.02 -15.17
N MET A 348 -2.02 -25.04 -16.37
CA MET A 348 -0.71 -25.64 -16.67
C MET A 348 0.34 -24.59 -17.02
N LYS A 349 1.58 -24.84 -16.65
CA LYS A 349 2.74 -24.10 -17.17
C LYS A 349 3.02 -24.51 -18.62
N ALA A 350 3.36 -23.54 -19.46
CA ALA A 350 3.83 -23.81 -20.83
C ALA A 350 5.28 -24.34 -20.85
N SER A 351 6.07 -24.05 -19.81
CA SER A 351 7.47 -24.44 -19.66
C SER A 351 7.80 -24.63 -18.18
N GLN A 352 8.79 -25.49 -17.88
CA GLN A 352 9.35 -25.62 -16.53
C GLN A 352 10.08 -24.35 -16.08
N LYS A 353 10.77 -23.66 -17.00
CA LYS A 353 11.44 -22.40 -16.75
C LYS A 353 10.43 -21.26 -16.81
N ASP A 354 10.35 -20.48 -15.76
CA ASP A 354 9.57 -19.25 -15.74
C ASP A 354 10.31 -18.08 -16.42
N ARG A 355 9.65 -16.93 -16.51
CA ARG A 355 10.18 -15.76 -17.23
C ARG A 355 11.48 -15.20 -16.62
N VAL A 356 11.66 -15.27 -15.30
CA VAL A 356 12.88 -14.77 -14.63
C VAL A 356 14.03 -15.73 -14.87
N HIS A 357 13.78 -17.03 -14.81
CA HIS A 357 14.76 -18.04 -15.17
C HIS A 357 15.27 -17.83 -16.61
N LEU A 358 14.34 -17.65 -17.57
CA LEU A 358 14.70 -17.40 -18.97
C LEU A 358 15.43 -16.06 -19.16
N LEU A 359 15.07 -15.02 -18.38
CA LEU A 359 15.79 -13.74 -18.40
C LEU A 359 17.22 -13.92 -17.89
N ALA A 360 17.39 -14.58 -16.74
CA ALA A 360 18.70 -14.81 -16.13
C ALA A 360 19.67 -15.59 -17.02
N GLU A 361 19.16 -16.44 -17.92
CA GLU A 361 19.98 -17.15 -18.93
C GLU A 361 20.41 -16.27 -20.11
N GLN A 362 19.71 -15.16 -20.35
CA GLN A 362 19.92 -14.29 -21.51
C GLN A 362 20.71 -13.03 -21.20
N VAL A 363 20.65 -12.53 -19.96
CA VAL A 363 21.39 -11.34 -19.56
C VAL A 363 22.83 -11.67 -19.19
N SER A 364 23.72 -10.70 -19.38
CA SER A 364 25.16 -10.83 -19.07
C SER A 364 25.50 -10.56 -17.59
N PHE A 365 24.54 -10.06 -16.82
CA PHE A 365 24.73 -9.77 -15.41
C PHE A 365 24.07 -10.83 -14.50
N PRO A 366 24.61 -11.06 -13.30
CA PRO A 366 24.04 -12.06 -12.40
C PRO A 366 22.73 -11.61 -11.79
N ILE A 367 21.67 -12.40 -11.96
CA ILE A 367 20.42 -12.31 -11.20
C ILE A 367 20.42 -13.48 -10.22
N VAL A 368 20.44 -13.16 -8.91
CA VAL A 368 20.27 -14.20 -7.90
C VAL A 368 18.80 -14.62 -7.87
N TYR A 369 18.52 -15.81 -8.38
CA TYR A 369 17.18 -16.39 -8.46
C TYR A 369 17.15 -17.75 -7.77
N PRO A 370 16.80 -17.84 -6.48
CA PRO A 370 17.00 -19.03 -5.65
C PRO A 370 15.95 -20.13 -5.88
N LEU A 371 15.40 -20.28 -7.09
CA LEU A 371 14.33 -21.23 -7.38
C LEU A 371 14.75 -22.69 -7.10
N GLU A 372 15.93 -23.10 -7.58
CA GLU A 372 16.43 -24.48 -7.41
C GLU A 372 16.68 -24.79 -5.92
N GLN A 373 17.24 -23.83 -5.18
CA GLN A 373 17.46 -23.98 -3.74
C GLN A 373 16.14 -24.15 -2.99
N LEU A 374 15.11 -23.38 -3.36
CA LEU A 374 13.78 -23.48 -2.77
C LEU A 374 13.07 -24.80 -3.13
N LEU A 375 13.24 -25.28 -4.35
CA LEU A 375 12.71 -26.58 -4.80
C LEU A 375 13.38 -27.75 -4.08
N GLU A 376 14.65 -27.65 -3.77
CA GLU A 376 15.36 -28.68 -2.99
C GLU A 376 14.94 -28.61 -1.53
N GLU A 377 14.98 -27.43 -0.91
CA GLU A 377 14.70 -27.25 0.52
C GLU A 377 13.23 -27.56 0.88
N LYS A 378 12.27 -27.38 -0.05
CA LYS A 378 10.86 -27.73 0.22
C LYS A 378 10.64 -29.21 0.55
N LYS A 379 11.61 -30.09 0.24
CA LYS A 379 11.58 -31.50 0.64
C LYS A 379 11.80 -31.70 2.12
N HIS A 380 12.41 -30.72 2.78
CA HIS A 380 12.80 -30.76 4.21
C HIS A 380 11.88 -29.91 5.08
N GLY A 381 11.23 -28.86 4.50
CA GLY A 381 10.33 -28.00 5.23
C GLY A 381 9.58 -27.02 4.31
N LEU A 382 8.61 -26.29 4.89
CA LEU A 382 7.86 -25.29 4.14
C LEU A 382 8.76 -24.09 3.80
N THR A 383 9.06 -23.89 2.54
CA THR A 383 9.78 -22.71 2.04
C THR A 383 8.84 -21.54 1.72
N TYR A 384 7.52 -21.80 1.62
CA TYR A 384 6.44 -20.80 1.54
C TYR A 384 5.35 -21.17 2.52
N TYR A 385 4.68 -20.14 3.08
CA TYR A 385 3.45 -20.35 3.85
C TYR A 385 2.29 -20.76 2.94
N LYS A 386 1.45 -21.71 3.38
CA LYS A 386 0.27 -22.14 2.59
C LYS A 386 -0.74 -21.01 2.41
N ASN A 387 -0.89 -20.18 3.44
CA ASN A 387 -1.93 -19.17 3.60
C ASN A 387 -1.46 -17.72 3.35
N ASP A 388 -0.20 -17.54 2.92
CA ASP A 388 0.43 -16.26 2.67
C ASP A 388 1.13 -16.24 1.30
N THR A 389 1.33 -15.07 0.71
CA THR A 389 2.05 -14.92 -0.58
C THR A 389 3.55 -15.10 -0.42
N HIS A 390 4.08 -14.87 0.78
CA HIS A 390 5.51 -14.79 1.03
C HIS A 390 6.14 -16.17 1.27
N TRP A 391 7.44 -16.24 1.03
CA TRP A 391 8.25 -17.33 1.54
C TRP A 391 8.23 -17.37 3.07
N SER A 392 8.48 -18.54 3.64
CA SER A 392 8.69 -18.71 5.07
C SER A 392 10.09 -18.20 5.46
N ASP A 393 10.37 -18.14 6.76
CA ASP A 393 11.74 -17.86 7.23
C ASP A 393 12.76 -18.89 6.67
N LEU A 394 12.36 -20.16 6.47
CA LEU A 394 13.22 -21.17 5.84
C LEU A 394 13.51 -20.84 4.38
N GLY A 395 12.49 -20.45 3.62
CA GLY A 395 12.66 -20.05 2.23
C GLY A 395 13.50 -18.78 2.09
N ALA A 396 13.26 -17.78 2.95
CA ALA A 396 14.05 -16.57 2.98
C ALA A 396 15.53 -16.83 3.31
N TYR A 397 15.79 -17.78 4.20
CA TYR A 397 17.17 -18.18 4.51
C TYR A 397 17.87 -18.82 3.31
N GLN A 398 17.16 -19.62 2.49
CA GLN A 398 17.73 -20.12 1.21
C GLN A 398 18.02 -18.98 0.24
N GLY A 399 17.12 -17.99 0.15
CA GLY A 399 17.35 -16.75 -0.62
C GLY A 399 18.58 -15.98 -0.11
N TYR A 400 18.73 -15.86 1.21
CA TYR A 400 19.91 -15.27 1.84
C TYR A 400 21.19 -16.02 1.45
N LEU A 401 21.23 -17.36 1.55
CA LEU A 401 22.41 -18.15 1.20
C LEU A 401 22.78 -17.97 -0.29
N ALA A 402 21.79 -17.95 -1.18
CA ALA A 402 22.02 -17.71 -2.60
C ALA A 402 22.61 -16.31 -2.86
N LEU A 403 22.08 -15.29 -2.18
CA LEU A 403 22.59 -13.92 -2.27
C LEU A 403 24.02 -13.83 -1.71
N MET A 404 24.27 -14.40 -0.54
CA MET A 404 25.61 -14.35 0.07
C MET A 404 26.65 -15.09 -0.76
N LYS A 405 26.27 -16.15 -1.47
CA LYS A 405 27.18 -16.80 -2.41
C LYS A 405 27.69 -15.82 -3.48
N ALA A 406 26.82 -14.99 -4.05
CA ALA A 406 27.22 -13.96 -5.00
C ALA A 406 28.04 -12.84 -4.36
N VAL A 407 27.64 -12.40 -3.17
CA VAL A 407 28.35 -11.33 -2.44
C VAL A 407 29.77 -11.74 -2.04
N THR A 408 29.96 -12.98 -1.58
CA THR A 408 31.29 -13.46 -1.13
C THR A 408 32.28 -13.72 -2.26
N GLU A 409 31.85 -13.73 -3.51
CA GLU A 409 32.77 -13.74 -4.66
C GLU A 409 33.61 -12.47 -4.75
N GLU A 410 33.01 -11.31 -4.41
CA GLU A 410 33.69 -10.01 -4.39
C GLU A 410 34.12 -9.59 -2.97
N HIS A 411 33.40 -10.05 -1.93
CA HIS A 411 33.61 -9.74 -0.51
C HIS A 411 33.82 -11.02 0.33
N PRO A 412 34.96 -11.73 0.20
CA PRO A 412 35.18 -13.03 0.84
C PRO A 412 35.26 -12.97 2.38
N ASP A 413 35.42 -11.79 2.95
CA ASP A 413 35.46 -11.54 4.41
C ASP A 413 34.08 -11.34 5.05
N VAL A 414 32.98 -11.36 4.26
CA VAL A 414 31.63 -11.30 4.79
C VAL A 414 31.28 -12.55 5.60
N PRO A 415 30.90 -12.40 6.89
CA PRO A 415 30.63 -13.53 7.78
C PRO A 415 29.25 -14.13 7.52
N VAL A 416 29.17 -15.03 6.54
CA VAL A 416 27.91 -15.71 6.16
C VAL A 416 27.40 -16.60 7.29
N LEU A 417 26.10 -16.54 7.56
CA LEU A 417 25.41 -17.43 8.49
C LEU A 417 25.25 -18.82 7.86
N GLN A 418 26.23 -19.70 8.09
CA GLN A 418 26.28 -21.04 7.52
C GLN A 418 25.27 -21.99 8.19
N PRO A 419 24.68 -22.96 7.47
CA PRO A 419 23.67 -23.89 7.99
C PRO A 419 24.08 -24.63 9.25
N GLU A 420 25.34 -25.04 9.37
CA GLU A 420 25.89 -25.73 10.55
C GLU A 420 25.86 -24.87 11.83
N ASN A 421 25.76 -23.56 11.69
CA ASN A 421 25.67 -22.60 12.79
C ASN A 421 24.23 -22.16 13.11
N MET A 422 23.23 -22.81 12.52
CA MET A 422 21.83 -22.48 12.71
C MET A 422 21.09 -23.54 13.55
N TRP A 423 20.10 -23.08 14.30
CA TRP A 423 19.02 -23.88 14.86
C TRP A 423 17.79 -23.76 13.98
N TYR A 424 17.06 -24.84 13.78
CA TYR A 424 15.79 -24.85 13.06
C TYR A 424 14.65 -24.95 14.07
N LYS A 425 14.10 -23.80 14.48
CA LYS A 425 13.04 -23.71 15.47
C LYS A 425 11.68 -23.90 14.81
N GLU A 426 10.88 -24.82 15.34
CA GLU A 426 9.47 -24.93 14.91
C GLU A 426 8.68 -23.72 15.39
N MET A 427 7.96 -23.11 14.47
CA MET A 427 7.10 -21.95 14.69
C MET A 427 5.71 -22.22 14.11
N GLN A 428 4.71 -21.54 14.66
CA GLN A 428 3.36 -21.56 14.11
C GLN A 428 3.08 -20.26 13.37
N HIS A 429 2.54 -20.38 12.16
CA HIS A 429 2.04 -19.27 11.37
C HIS A 429 0.54 -19.40 11.24
N ALA A 430 -0.20 -18.37 11.65
CA ALA A 430 -1.64 -18.32 11.59
C ALA A 430 -2.10 -17.03 10.91
N GLY A 431 -2.94 -17.14 9.90
CA GLY A 431 -3.61 -16.00 9.29
C GLY A 431 -2.74 -15.16 8.35
N GLY A 432 -2.23 -15.75 7.26
CA GLY A 432 -1.49 -15.05 6.21
C GLY A 432 -2.34 -14.05 5.39
N ASP A 433 -1.68 -13.29 4.52
CA ASP A 433 -2.31 -12.26 3.68
C ASP A 433 -3.36 -12.85 2.72
N LEU A 434 -3.12 -14.04 2.14
CA LEU A 434 -4.07 -14.72 1.27
C LEU A 434 -5.33 -15.17 2.01
N SER A 435 -5.16 -15.65 3.26
CA SER A 435 -6.32 -16.01 4.09
C SER A 435 -7.14 -14.77 4.47
N GLN A 436 -6.48 -13.62 4.66
CA GLN A 436 -7.16 -12.35 4.86
C GLN A 436 -7.91 -11.89 3.61
N MET A 437 -7.29 -11.94 2.44
CA MET A 437 -7.91 -11.61 1.15
C MET A 437 -9.18 -12.43 0.90
N LEU A 438 -9.16 -13.71 1.26
CA LEU A 438 -10.32 -14.62 1.14
C LEU A 438 -11.26 -14.57 2.34
N SER A 439 -10.99 -13.73 3.35
CA SER A 439 -11.77 -13.64 4.61
C SER A 439 -11.82 -14.94 5.41
N LEU A 440 -10.77 -15.74 5.34
CA LEU A 440 -10.64 -17.05 5.99
C LEU A 440 -9.76 -17.00 7.26
N ASN A 441 -9.52 -15.81 7.83
CA ASN A 441 -8.58 -15.59 8.96
C ASN A 441 -9.12 -16.03 10.34
N ASP A 442 -10.18 -16.78 10.41
CA ASP A 442 -10.63 -17.35 11.69
C ASP A 442 -9.57 -18.33 12.21
N LYS A 443 -9.17 -18.12 13.47
CA LYS A 443 -8.23 -18.99 14.18
C LYS A 443 -8.69 -20.46 14.07
N GLY A 444 -7.87 -21.27 13.44
CA GLY A 444 -8.09 -22.70 13.29
C GLY A 444 -8.20 -23.23 11.85
N TRP A 445 -8.51 -22.39 10.87
CA TRP A 445 -8.58 -22.85 9.47
C TRP A 445 -7.21 -22.98 8.82
N TYR A 446 -6.26 -22.09 9.18
CA TYR A 446 -4.91 -22.07 8.61
C TYR A 446 -3.87 -21.74 9.68
N THR A 447 -3.63 -22.70 10.56
CA THR A 447 -2.42 -22.69 11.36
C THR A 447 -1.49 -23.73 10.77
N GLU A 448 -0.31 -23.32 10.38
CA GLU A 448 0.73 -24.21 9.84
C GLU A 448 1.98 -24.15 10.68
N VAL A 449 2.67 -25.28 10.73
CA VAL A 449 3.97 -25.39 11.39
C VAL A 449 5.05 -25.24 10.33
N TYR A 450 6.02 -24.39 10.59
CA TYR A 450 7.17 -24.15 9.73
C TYR A 450 8.45 -24.06 10.53
N GLN A 451 9.59 -24.17 9.86
CA GLN A 451 10.90 -24.06 10.48
C GLN A 451 11.46 -22.65 10.28
N LYS A 452 11.95 -22.06 11.37
CA LYS A 452 12.67 -20.79 11.38
C LYS A 452 14.14 -21.03 11.68
N PRO A 453 15.05 -20.84 10.71
CA PRO A 453 16.48 -20.85 10.97
C PRO A 453 16.87 -19.67 11.85
N MET A 454 17.60 -19.93 12.93
CA MET A 454 18.10 -18.93 13.86
C MET A 454 19.56 -19.22 14.18
N PRO A 455 20.45 -18.22 14.23
CA PRO A 455 21.83 -18.43 14.66
C PRO A 455 21.87 -19.07 16.04
N LYS A 456 22.80 -20.02 16.25
CA LYS A 456 22.96 -20.71 17.54
C LYS A 456 23.19 -19.77 18.72
N ASN A 457 23.82 -18.63 18.46
CA ASN A 457 24.08 -17.58 19.45
C ASN A 457 22.99 -16.47 19.47
N GLY A 458 21.90 -16.63 18.70
CA GLY A 458 20.87 -15.59 18.53
C GLY A 458 21.23 -14.52 17.51
N PHE A 459 20.33 -13.57 17.33
CA PHE A 459 20.58 -12.36 16.54
C PHE A 459 21.06 -11.24 17.46
N HIS A 460 22.07 -10.48 17.02
CA HIS A 460 22.74 -9.43 17.83
C HIS A 460 22.54 -8.02 17.26
N TYR A 461 21.94 -7.90 16.08
CA TYR A 461 21.67 -6.60 15.48
C TYR A 461 20.60 -5.82 16.26
N GLU A 462 20.67 -4.49 16.17
CA GLU A 462 19.69 -3.59 16.75
C GLU A 462 18.98 -2.79 15.64
N VAL A 463 17.68 -2.57 15.80
CA VAL A 463 16.93 -1.63 14.96
C VAL A 463 17.09 -0.24 15.55
N VAL A 464 17.90 0.61 14.90
CA VAL A 464 18.22 1.95 15.41
C VAL A 464 17.30 3.03 14.86
N GLU A 465 16.64 2.78 13.72
CA GLU A 465 15.66 3.69 13.13
C GLU A 465 14.60 2.91 12.37
N GLU A 466 13.33 3.25 12.58
CA GLU A 466 12.20 2.69 11.83
C GLU A 466 11.19 3.78 11.53
N LYS A 467 10.85 3.95 10.23
CA LYS A 467 9.79 4.86 9.79
C LYS A 467 8.66 4.06 9.17
N LYS A 468 7.44 4.30 9.64
CA LYS A 468 6.23 3.58 9.22
C LYS A 468 5.28 4.50 8.47
N ARG A 469 4.63 3.94 7.45
CA ARG A 469 3.45 4.54 6.83
C ARG A 469 2.28 4.54 7.82
N PRO A 470 1.26 5.36 7.62
CA PRO A 470 0.05 5.31 8.44
C PRO A 470 -0.62 3.93 8.50
N SER A 471 -0.45 3.11 7.46
CA SER A 471 -0.86 1.70 7.42
C SER A 471 -0.13 0.81 8.44
N GLY A 472 0.91 1.32 9.11
CA GLY A 472 1.79 0.56 10.00
C GLY A 472 2.94 -0.15 9.28
N GLN A 473 2.99 -0.11 7.95
CA GLN A 473 4.06 -0.70 7.14
C GLN A 473 5.34 0.13 7.25
N ALA A 474 6.44 -0.51 7.64
CA ALA A 474 7.75 0.14 7.68
C ALA A 474 8.28 0.35 6.24
N TYR A 475 8.51 1.61 5.87
CA TYR A 475 9.09 1.96 4.56
C TYR A 475 10.58 2.28 4.62
N PHE A 476 11.10 2.53 5.82
CA PHE A 476 12.52 2.72 6.09
C PHE A 476 12.86 2.00 7.39
N ILE A 477 13.91 1.20 7.37
CA ILE A 477 14.46 0.54 8.55
C ILE A 477 15.98 0.65 8.48
N ARG A 478 16.61 1.01 9.60
CA ARG A 478 18.05 0.98 9.77
C ARG A 478 18.40 0.05 10.91
N THR A 479 19.28 -0.89 10.64
CA THR A 479 19.83 -1.81 11.66
C THR A 479 21.33 -1.63 11.78
N LYS A 480 21.87 -1.92 12.96
CA LYS A 480 23.30 -1.94 13.24
C LYS A 480 23.72 -3.21 13.97
N ASN A 481 24.90 -3.72 13.63
CA ASN A 481 25.51 -4.86 14.29
C ASN A 481 27.01 -4.55 14.51
N ALA A 482 27.36 -4.26 15.76
CA ALA A 482 28.69 -3.84 16.10
C ALA A 482 29.74 -4.94 15.78
N GLY A 483 30.84 -4.53 15.15
CA GLY A 483 31.95 -5.42 14.81
C GLY A 483 31.76 -6.25 13.54
N LYS A 484 30.65 -6.06 12.80
CA LYS A 484 30.47 -6.64 11.48
C LYS A 484 30.94 -5.67 10.39
N PRO A 485 31.43 -6.19 9.24
CA PRO A 485 31.89 -5.35 8.12
C PRO A 485 30.71 -4.80 7.32
N TYR A 486 31.00 -3.83 6.49
CA TYR A 486 30.17 -3.26 5.45
C TYR A 486 28.87 -2.57 5.90
N LYS A 487 28.59 -1.49 5.20
CA LYS A 487 27.30 -0.81 5.18
C LYS A 487 26.55 -1.16 3.90
N VAL A 488 25.32 -1.57 4.02
CA VAL A 488 24.48 -2.05 2.92
C VAL A 488 23.21 -1.22 2.81
N VAL A 489 22.80 -0.88 1.59
CA VAL A 489 21.47 -0.36 1.29
C VAL A 489 20.68 -1.41 0.52
N VAL A 490 19.47 -1.71 0.99
CA VAL A 490 18.56 -2.69 0.37
C VAL A 490 17.32 -1.96 -0.13
N PHE A 491 17.15 -1.88 -1.43
CA PHE A 491 15.89 -1.52 -2.06
C PHE A 491 15.04 -2.78 -2.17
N ARG A 492 13.81 -2.73 -1.63
CA ARG A 492 13.07 -3.96 -1.36
C ARG A 492 11.57 -3.87 -1.57
N ASP A 493 10.95 -5.03 -1.73
CA ASP A 493 9.52 -5.24 -1.48
C ASP A 493 9.26 -5.95 -0.14
N SER A 494 8.09 -6.57 0.01
CA SER A 494 7.68 -7.26 1.24
C SER A 494 8.44 -8.56 1.51
N PHE A 495 8.96 -9.21 0.48
CA PHE A 495 9.70 -10.47 0.63
C PHE A 495 10.99 -10.30 1.42
N SER A 496 11.67 -9.17 1.27
CA SER A 496 12.86 -8.86 2.05
C SER A 496 12.60 -8.73 3.57
N THR A 497 11.36 -8.64 4.01
CA THR A 497 11.06 -8.62 5.46
C THR A 497 11.58 -9.87 6.17
N ALA A 498 11.50 -11.03 5.53
CA ALA A 498 12.04 -12.27 6.06
C ALA A 498 13.57 -12.41 5.87
N LEU A 499 14.18 -11.67 4.93
CA LEU A 499 15.64 -11.57 4.78
C LEU A 499 16.30 -10.66 5.82
N LEU A 500 15.54 -9.68 6.32
CA LEU A 500 16.05 -8.64 7.22
C LEU A 500 16.87 -9.18 8.40
N PRO A 501 16.42 -10.20 9.16
CA PRO A 501 17.20 -10.71 10.29
C PRO A 501 18.57 -11.24 9.88
N TYR A 502 18.65 -11.94 8.75
CA TYR A 502 19.88 -12.57 8.27
C TYR A 502 20.87 -11.54 7.74
N LEU A 503 20.40 -10.58 6.93
CA LEU A 503 21.24 -9.50 6.42
C LEU A 503 21.74 -8.59 7.55
N SER A 504 20.86 -8.25 8.49
CA SER A 504 21.24 -7.42 9.66
C SER A 504 22.22 -8.11 10.59
N GLU A 505 22.19 -9.45 10.69
CA GLU A 505 23.18 -10.20 11.48
C GLU A 505 24.52 -10.33 10.75
N THR A 506 24.53 -10.21 9.43
CA THR A 506 25.71 -10.38 8.59
C THR A 506 26.54 -9.10 8.48
N PHE A 507 25.88 -7.95 8.34
CA PHE A 507 26.51 -6.67 8.00
C PHE A 507 26.51 -5.69 9.18
N GLY A 508 27.47 -4.73 9.17
CA GLY A 508 27.64 -3.75 10.24
C GLY A 508 26.51 -2.72 10.32
N GLU A 509 26.03 -2.29 9.17
CA GLU A 509 24.84 -1.40 9.07
C GLU A 509 24.04 -1.76 7.84
N VAL A 510 22.72 -1.91 7.98
CA VAL A 510 21.83 -2.13 6.84
C VAL A 510 20.68 -1.13 6.85
N VAL A 511 20.49 -0.46 5.71
CA VAL A 511 19.40 0.48 5.48
C VAL A 511 18.43 -0.12 4.48
N TYR A 512 17.21 -0.41 4.93
CA TYR A 512 16.16 -1.00 4.09
C TYR A 512 15.19 0.08 3.63
N ILE A 513 14.99 0.16 2.32
CA ILE A 513 14.09 1.10 1.64
C ILE A 513 12.98 0.31 0.96
N TRP A 514 11.73 0.58 1.32
CA TRP A 514 10.59 -0.05 0.66
C TRP A 514 10.35 0.57 -0.72
N ASP A 515 11.15 0.18 -1.67
CA ASP A 515 11.00 0.53 -3.07
C ASP A 515 11.71 -0.49 -3.98
N HIS A 516 10.93 -1.34 -4.61
CA HIS A 516 11.42 -2.33 -5.58
C HIS A 516 11.52 -1.77 -7.01
N HIS A 517 11.23 -0.49 -7.22
CA HIS A 517 11.33 0.16 -8.53
C HIS A 517 12.66 0.89 -8.74
N LEU A 518 13.51 0.94 -7.72
CA LEU A 518 14.77 1.69 -7.78
C LEU A 518 14.56 3.11 -8.34
N ASN A 519 13.61 3.85 -7.77
CA ASN A 519 13.46 5.26 -8.08
C ASN A 519 14.77 6.00 -7.73
N PRO A 520 15.06 7.18 -8.31
CA PRO A 520 16.36 7.82 -8.12
C PRO A 520 16.59 8.17 -6.65
N TYR A 521 17.32 7.31 -5.98
CA TYR A 521 17.83 7.53 -4.63
C TYR A 521 19.32 7.90 -4.65
N SER A 522 19.75 8.59 -5.70
CA SER A 522 21.14 9.01 -5.84
C SER A 522 21.62 9.83 -4.64
N SER A 523 20.79 10.74 -4.14
CA SER A 523 21.08 11.49 -2.92
C SER A 523 21.20 10.57 -1.70
N LEU A 524 20.30 9.61 -1.52
CA LEU A 524 20.36 8.67 -0.41
C LEU A 524 21.65 7.84 -0.45
N VAL A 525 22.02 7.29 -1.61
CA VAL A 525 23.24 6.48 -1.75
C VAL A 525 24.49 7.33 -1.48
N ARG A 526 24.54 8.59 -1.95
CA ARG A 526 25.63 9.52 -1.65
C ARG A 526 25.70 9.87 -0.16
N ASP A 527 24.56 10.05 0.50
CA ASP A 527 24.50 10.37 1.93
C ASP A 527 24.89 9.16 2.79
N GLU A 528 24.36 7.97 2.44
CA GLU A 528 24.62 6.75 3.17
C GLU A 528 26.00 6.15 2.91
N LYS A 529 26.58 6.36 1.72
CA LYS A 529 27.89 5.82 1.30
C LYS A 529 28.03 4.33 1.56
N PRO A 530 27.10 3.50 1.07
CA PRO A 530 27.18 2.06 1.25
C PRO A 530 28.35 1.47 0.44
N GLN A 531 28.89 0.34 0.88
CA GLN A 531 29.79 -0.48 0.08
C GLN A 531 29.03 -1.51 -0.77
N ILE A 532 27.80 -1.84 -0.39
CA ILE A 532 26.97 -2.82 -1.10
C ILE A 532 25.56 -2.26 -1.26
N VAL A 533 25.00 -2.37 -2.45
CA VAL A 533 23.59 -2.08 -2.73
C VAL A 533 22.93 -3.34 -3.25
N ILE A 534 21.81 -3.69 -2.64
CA ILE A 534 20.99 -4.85 -3.01
C ILE A 534 19.65 -4.35 -3.52
N HIS A 535 19.26 -4.80 -4.69
CA HIS A 535 17.92 -4.62 -5.24
C HIS A 535 17.16 -5.95 -5.14
N GLU A 536 16.17 -5.99 -4.27
CA GLU A 536 15.34 -7.16 -4.03
C GLU A 536 13.91 -6.92 -4.50
N MET A 537 13.37 -7.92 -5.19
CA MET A 537 11.97 -7.92 -5.62
C MET A 537 11.44 -9.35 -5.80
N VAL A 538 10.14 -9.53 -5.73
CA VAL A 538 9.49 -10.79 -6.10
C VAL A 538 9.32 -10.89 -7.64
N SER A 539 9.35 -12.09 -8.17
CA SER A 539 9.33 -12.38 -9.62
C SER A 539 8.19 -11.70 -10.39
N ARG A 540 7.00 -11.49 -9.78
CA ARG A 540 5.90 -10.77 -10.44
C ARG A 540 6.21 -9.29 -10.69
N PHE A 541 7.19 -8.72 -9.99
CA PHE A 541 7.65 -7.34 -10.16
C PHE A 541 8.95 -7.22 -10.98
N ALA A 542 9.41 -8.32 -11.59
CA ALA A 542 10.65 -8.32 -12.38
C ALA A 542 10.63 -7.35 -13.58
N ASP A 543 9.45 -6.87 -14.01
CA ASP A 543 9.35 -5.77 -14.99
C ASP A 543 10.00 -4.47 -14.49
N SER A 544 10.27 -4.32 -13.19
CA SER A 544 11.06 -3.19 -12.67
C SER A 544 12.50 -3.16 -13.17
N LEU A 545 13.06 -4.29 -13.60
CA LEU A 545 14.37 -4.34 -14.25
C LEU A 545 14.40 -3.65 -15.62
N LEU A 546 13.22 -3.46 -16.24
CA LEU A 546 13.06 -2.82 -17.55
C LEU A 546 12.82 -1.32 -17.47
N LYS A 547 12.53 -0.79 -16.29
CA LYS A 547 12.25 0.63 -16.11
C LYS A 547 13.55 1.41 -16.24
N GLU A 548 13.55 2.37 -17.14
CA GLU A 548 14.62 3.34 -17.21
C GLU A 548 14.77 4.02 -15.84
N THR A 549 15.93 3.84 -15.23
CA THR A 549 16.30 4.68 -14.10
C THR A 549 16.50 6.09 -14.63
N PRO A 550 15.92 7.11 -13.96
CA PRO A 550 16.24 8.49 -14.29
C PRO A 550 17.75 8.68 -14.31
N ASP A 551 18.22 9.54 -15.17
CA ASP A 551 19.63 9.72 -15.44
C ASP A 551 20.42 10.05 -14.16
N TRP A 552 21.01 9.03 -13.57
CA TRP A 552 21.89 9.17 -12.41
C TRP A 552 23.18 9.93 -12.77
N ARG A 553 23.32 10.33 -14.06
CA ARG A 553 24.50 10.97 -14.62
C ARG A 553 24.56 12.48 -14.39
N ASP A 554 23.44 13.14 -14.12
CA ASP A 554 23.30 14.59 -14.17
C ASP A 554 22.96 15.26 -12.81
N GLU A 555 23.23 14.64 -11.68
CA GLU A 555 23.12 15.29 -10.38
C GLU A 555 24.48 15.50 -9.70
#